data_bf6391de278d983c7d5d13488daaed86
#
_entry.id   bf6391de278d983c7d5d13488daaed86
#
_cell.length_a   1.000
_cell.length_b   1.000
_cell.length_c   1.000
_cell.angle_alpha   90.00
_cell.angle_beta   90.00
_cell.angle_gamma   90.00
#
_symmetry.space_group_name_H-M   'P 1'
#
loop_
_entity.id
_entity.type
_entity.pdbx_description
1 polymer ?
#
loop_
_entity_poly.entity_id
_entity_poly.type
_entity_poly.pdbx_seq_one_letter_code
_entity_poly.pdbx_strand_id
1 'polypeptide(L)'
;MEKWGRNGEKCLWKRKQNVKKTGGFYDIVRVGIHGEVRHMMEYFFMGGFEIMFLMVFVLIFGMILVMIVRGIGEWGKNNRSPRLDVSATVVSKRTHTMRNQNHTSSSSYYVTFQVESGDRMELRLGGREYGLLAEGDKGKLHFQGTRYLSFERV
;
A
#
# COMPACT_ATOMS: atom_id res chain seq x y z
N MET A 1 34.02 85.61 -21.82
CA MET A 1 33.00 85.07 -20.89
C MET A 1 32.21 84.02 -21.62
N GLU A 2 32.49 82.81 -21.31
CA GLU A 2 32.01 81.59 -21.99
C GLU A 2 30.56 81.27 -21.65
N LYS A 3 29.74 81.17 -22.68
CA LYS A 3 28.40 80.56 -22.59
C LYS A 3 28.50 79.03 -22.74
N TRP A 4 29.02 78.36 -21.74
CA TRP A 4 28.99 76.93 -21.63
C TRP A 4 27.82 76.50 -20.73
N GLY A 5 26.89 75.74 -21.21
CA GLY A 5 26.01 75.08 -20.28
C GLY A 5 24.57 74.74 -20.67
N ARG A 6 24.07 75.20 -21.85
CA ARG A 6 22.62 74.97 -22.15
C ARG A 6 22.31 73.78 -23.09
N ASN A 7 23.25 73.37 -23.90
CA ASN A 7 22.98 72.35 -24.91
C ASN A 7 23.37 70.91 -24.49
N GLY A 8 24.35 70.77 -23.57
CA GLY A 8 24.81 69.44 -23.07
C GLY A 8 23.79 68.82 -22.16
N GLU A 9 23.18 69.56 -21.26
CA GLU A 9 22.18 69.03 -20.32
C GLU A 9 20.90 68.58 -20.99
N LYS A 10 20.46 69.29 -22.06
CA LYS A 10 19.29 68.89 -22.83
C LYS A 10 19.50 67.65 -23.62
N CYS A 11 20.69 67.30 -24.08
CA CYS A 11 21.01 66.04 -24.74
C CYS A 11 21.07 64.88 -23.76
N LEU A 12 21.65 65.09 -22.59
CA LEU A 12 21.71 64.06 -21.55
C LEU A 12 20.34 63.77 -20.96
N TRP A 13 19.50 64.78 -20.82
CA TRP A 13 18.13 64.63 -20.33
C TRP A 13 17.24 63.87 -21.32
N LYS A 14 17.33 64.13 -22.61
CA LYS A 14 16.64 63.37 -23.66
C LYS A 14 17.12 61.97 -23.76
N ARG A 15 18.41 61.69 -23.54
CA ARG A 15 18.94 60.33 -23.54
C ARG A 15 18.44 59.52 -22.33
N LYS A 16 18.34 60.12 -21.13
CA LYS A 16 17.78 59.49 -19.95
C LYS A 16 16.29 59.18 -20.08
N GLN A 17 15.53 59.99 -20.78
CA GLN A 17 14.10 59.76 -21.02
C GLN A 17 13.85 58.63 -22.05
N ASN A 18 14.69 58.52 -23.08
CA ASN A 18 14.56 57.44 -24.06
C ASN A 18 14.96 56.07 -23.47
N VAL A 19 15.94 56.02 -22.57
CA VAL A 19 16.32 54.79 -21.88
C VAL A 19 15.22 54.29 -20.90
N LYS A 20 14.51 55.23 -20.26
CA LYS A 20 13.37 54.85 -19.40
C LYS A 20 12.15 54.34 -20.19
N LYS A 21 11.93 54.78 -21.43
CA LYS A 21 10.81 54.35 -22.27
C LYS A 21 11.02 52.97 -22.91
N THR A 22 12.28 52.63 -23.20
CA THR A 22 12.59 51.28 -23.75
C THR A 22 12.65 50.19 -22.69
N GLY A 23 13.05 50.49 -21.42
CA GLY A 23 13.04 49.55 -20.32
C GLY A 23 11.63 49.09 -19.91
N GLY A 24 10.65 50.02 -19.95
CA GLY A 24 9.29 49.71 -19.51
C GLY A 24 8.55 48.66 -20.34
N PHE A 25 8.83 48.56 -21.63
CA PHE A 25 8.17 47.57 -22.47
C PHE A 25 8.71 46.14 -22.23
N TYR A 26 10.02 46.01 -22.08
CA TYR A 26 10.63 44.70 -21.77
C TYR A 26 10.35 44.25 -20.34
N ASP A 27 10.23 45.16 -19.39
CA ASP A 27 9.86 44.85 -18.01
C ASP A 27 8.39 44.44 -17.90
N ILE A 28 7.47 45.06 -18.64
CA ILE A 28 6.06 44.66 -18.67
C ILE A 28 5.89 43.27 -19.29
N VAL A 29 6.58 43.00 -20.40
CA VAL A 29 6.52 41.67 -21.05
C VAL A 29 7.15 40.59 -20.15
N ARG A 30 8.25 40.89 -19.47
CA ARG A 30 8.92 39.96 -18.56
C ARG A 30 8.09 39.65 -17.33
N VAL A 31 7.46 40.67 -16.72
CA VAL A 31 6.58 40.50 -15.55
C VAL A 31 5.30 39.77 -15.93
N GLY A 32 4.72 40.03 -17.10
CA GLY A 32 3.52 39.33 -17.58
C GLY A 32 3.76 37.82 -17.78
N ILE A 33 4.83 37.48 -18.49
CA ILE A 33 5.16 36.07 -18.76
C ILE A 33 5.52 35.31 -17.48
N HIS A 34 6.28 35.90 -16.55
CA HIS A 34 6.60 35.27 -15.27
C HIS A 34 5.40 35.16 -14.34
N GLY A 35 4.45 36.08 -14.40
CA GLY A 35 3.21 36.01 -13.62
C GLY A 35 2.30 34.87 -14.07
N GLU A 36 2.05 34.75 -15.37
CA GLU A 36 1.19 33.69 -15.92
C GLU A 36 1.78 32.31 -15.75
N VAL A 37 3.07 32.12 -15.98
CA VAL A 37 3.76 30.84 -15.79
C VAL A 37 3.77 30.43 -14.32
N ARG A 38 3.92 31.37 -13.40
CA ARG A 38 3.87 31.09 -11.97
C ARG A 38 2.47 30.65 -11.53
N HIS A 39 1.43 31.35 -11.93
CA HIS A 39 0.06 30.95 -11.63
C HIS A 39 -0.29 29.58 -12.26
N MET A 40 0.11 29.33 -13.48
CA MET A 40 -0.10 28.05 -14.13
C MET A 40 0.64 26.91 -13.40
N MET A 41 1.83 27.20 -12.90
CA MET A 41 2.63 26.24 -12.12
C MET A 41 2.02 25.99 -10.73
N GLU A 42 1.50 27.02 -10.07
CA GLU A 42 0.77 26.89 -8.80
C GLU A 42 -0.51 26.07 -8.96
N TYR A 43 -1.30 26.29 -9.99
CA TYR A 43 -2.49 25.46 -10.29
C TYR A 43 -2.12 24.02 -10.63
N PHE A 44 -1.04 23.79 -11.36
CA PHE A 44 -0.57 22.45 -11.70
C PHE A 44 -0.05 21.70 -10.45
N PHE A 45 0.70 22.37 -9.57
CA PHE A 45 1.20 21.77 -8.34
C PHE A 45 0.08 21.52 -7.31
N MET A 46 -0.85 22.45 -7.11
CA MET A 46 -1.94 22.27 -6.14
C MET A 46 -2.97 21.28 -6.65
N GLY A 47 -3.47 21.42 -7.87
CA GLY A 47 -4.48 20.50 -8.42
C GLY A 47 -3.92 19.13 -8.78
N GLY A 48 -2.71 19.05 -9.33
CA GLY A 48 -2.05 17.79 -9.68
C GLY A 48 -1.67 16.94 -8.47
N PHE A 49 -1.23 17.58 -7.39
CA PHE A 49 -0.89 16.90 -6.15
C PHE A 49 -2.13 16.31 -5.47
N GLU A 50 -3.23 17.04 -5.41
CA GLU A 50 -4.49 16.55 -4.86
C GLU A 50 -5.03 15.35 -5.63
N ILE A 51 -5.02 15.41 -6.96
CA ILE A 51 -5.45 14.30 -7.82
C ILE A 51 -4.55 13.08 -7.64
N MET A 52 -3.23 13.27 -7.60
CA MET A 52 -2.27 12.21 -7.36
C MET A 52 -2.47 11.57 -5.97
N PHE A 53 -2.65 12.38 -4.93
CA PHE A 53 -2.91 11.91 -3.58
C PHE A 53 -4.22 11.13 -3.51
N LEU A 54 -5.28 11.62 -4.13
CA LEU A 54 -6.57 10.95 -4.18
C LEU A 54 -6.48 9.61 -4.95
N MET A 55 -5.73 9.56 -6.05
CA MET A 55 -5.50 8.33 -6.80
C MET A 55 -4.76 7.27 -5.98
N VAL A 56 -3.70 7.66 -5.28
CA VAL A 56 -2.96 6.76 -4.38
C VAL A 56 -3.86 6.28 -3.23
N PHE A 57 -4.66 7.18 -2.66
CA PHE A 57 -5.59 6.82 -1.60
C PHE A 57 -6.64 5.81 -2.06
N VAL A 58 -7.25 6.03 -3.24
CA VAL A 58 -8.22 5.10 -3.84
C VAL A 58 -7.59 3.73 -4.14
N LEU A 59 -6.35 3.71 -4.62
CA LEU A 59 -5.60 2.47 -4.87
C LEU A 59 -5.36 1.68 -3.59
N ILE A 60 -4.88 2.34 -2.53
CA ILE A 60 -4.64 1.70 -1.22
C ILE A 60 -5.95 1.19 -0.64
N PHE A 61 -6.99 2.02 -0.65
CA PHE A 61 -8.30 1.65 -0.12
C PHE A 61 -8.93 0.49 -0.91
N GLY A 62 -8.81 0.52 -2.23
CA GLY A 62 -9.25 -0.58 -3.11
C GLY A 62 -8.51 -1.90 -2.80
N MET A 63 -7.21 -1.83 -2.57
CA MET A 63 -6.40 -3.00 -2.20
C MET A 63 -6.83 -3.59 -0.84
N ILE A 64 -7.11 -2.73 0.14
CA ILE A 64 -7.61 -3.15 1.46
C ILE A 64 -8.99 -3.81 1.32
N LEU A 65 -9.91 -3.23 0.54
CA LEU A 65 -11.22 -3.81 0.28
C LEU A 65 -11.13 -5.21 -0.35
N VAL A 66 -10.27 -5.38 -1.35
CA VAL A 66 -10.04 -6.69 -1.98
C VAL A 66 -9.52 -7.71 -0.98
N MET A 67 -8.59 -7.32 -0.09
CA MET A 67 -8.10 -8.20 0.98
C MET A 67 -9.22 -8.62 1.95
N ILE A 68 -10.06 -7.67 2.35
CA ILE A 68 -11.20 -7.93 3.25
C ILE A 68 -12.20 -8.89 2.59
N VAL A 69 -12.58 -8.63 1.34
CA VAL A 69 -13.56 -9.47 0.61
C VAL A 69 -13.04 -10.90 0.44
N ARG A 70 -11.75 -11.08 0.11
CA ARG A 70 -11.13 -12.40 0.02
C ARG A 70 -11.11 -13.13 1.38
N GLY A 71 -10.75 -12.43 2.44
CA GLY A 71 -10.76 -12.99 3.79
C GLY A 71 -12.15 -13.42 4.26
N ILE A 72 -13.17 -12.63 3.98
CA ILE A 72 -14.57 -12.95 4.29
C ILE A 72 -15.06 -14.15 3.46
N GLY A 73 -14.62 -14.29 2.22
CA GLY A 73 -15.00 -15.40 1.34
C GLY A 73 -14.57 -16.75 1.89
N GLU A 74 -13.33 -16.90 2.35
CA GLU A 74 -12.85 -18.14 3.00
C GLU A 74 -13.55 -18.42 4.33
N TRP A 75 -13.73 -17.38 5.14
CA TRP A 75 -14.43 -17.49 6.41
C TRP A 75 -15.91 -17.91 6.21
N GLY A 76 -16.60 -17.31 5.25
CA GLY A 76 -17.97 -17.65 4.91
C GLY A 76 -18.12 -19.08 4.38
N LYS A 77 -17.18 -19.56 3.56
CA LYS A 77 -17.15 -20.93 3.06
C LYS A 77 -16.98 -21.93 4.20
N ASN A 78 -16.03 -21.70 5.09
CA ASN A 78 -15.81 -22.58 6.24
C ASN A 78 -17.01 -22.57 7.20
N ASN A 79 -17.61 -21.42 7.44
CA ASN A 79 -18.75 -21.31 8.35
C ASN A 79 -20.04 -21.95 7.82
N ARG A 80 -20.17 -22.12 6.50
CA ARG A 80 -21.28 -22.87 5.87
C ARG A 80 -21.04 -24.37 5.79
N SER A 81 -19.78 -24.81 5.96
CA SER A 81 -19.45 -26.23 5.98
C SER A 81 -19.97 -26.87 7.28
N PRO A 82 -20.48 -28.11 7.24
CA PRO A 82 -20.86 -28.83 8.45
C PRO A 82 -19.63 -29.08 9.32
N ARG A 83 -19.83 -29.08 10.61
CA ARG A 83 -18.81 -29.62 11.55
C ARG A 83 -18.81 -31.11 11.45
N LEU A 84 -17.65 -31.67 11.29
CA LEU A 84 -17.44 -33.10 11.14
C LEU A 84 -16.54 -33.59 12.28
N ASP A 85 -16.92 -34.74 12.81
CA ASP A 85 -16.23 -35.45 13.86
C ASP A 85 -15.87 -36.82 13.32
N VAL A 86 -14.57 -37.08 13.09
CA VAL A 86 -14.11 -38.32 12.46
C VAL A 86 -12.93 -38.88 13.23
N SER A 87 -12.82 -40.21 13.25
CA SER A 87 -11.61 -40.88 13.75
C SER A 87 -10.46 -40.62 12.78
N ALA A 88 -9.34 -40.18 13.30
CA ALA A 88 -8.18 -39.86 12.49
C ALA A 88 -6.87 -40.18 13.18
N THR A 89 -5.85 -40.40 12.37
CA THR A 89 -4.46 -40.61 12.84
C THR A 89 -3.59 -39.48 12.31
N VAL A 90 -2.75 -38.88 13.16
CA VAL A 90 -1.74 -37.90 12.76
C VAL A 90 -0.65 -38.62 11.96
N VAL A 91 -0.51 -38.27 10.67
CA VAL A 91 0.44 -38.94 9.77
C VAL A 91 1.72 -38.11 9.62
N SER A 92 1.61 -36.80 9.57
CA SER A 92 2.77 -35.93 9.35
C SER A 92 2.55 -34.54 9.94
N LYS A 93 3.64 -33.91 10.32
CA LYS A 93 3.68 -32.53 10.86
C LYS A 93 4.66 -31.70 10.07
N ARG A 94 4.24 -30.48 9.66
CA ARG A 94 5.05 -29.60 8.87
C ARG A 94 5.00 -28.15 9.41
N THR A 95 6.15 -27.54 9.51
CA THR A 95 6.26 -26.10 9.84
C THR A 95 6.70 -25.34 8.60
N HIS A 96 5.98 -24.29 8.24
CA HIS A 96 6.35 -23.38 7.18
C HIS A 96 6.75 -22.04 7.80
N THR A 97 8.03 -21.71 7.72
CA THR A 97 8.57 -20.44 8.25
C THR A 97 8.86 -19.48 7.11
N MET A 98 8.21 -18.33 7.12
CA MET A 98 8.51 -17.20 6.24
C MET A 98 9.40 -16.22 6.98
N ARG A 99 10.56 -15.93 6.42
CA ARG A 99 11.47 -14.88 6.90
C ARG A 99 11.27 -13.63 6.04
N ASN A 100 10.87 -12.54 6.67
CA ASN A 100 10.75 -11.25 5.99
C ASN A 100 12.09 -10.50 6.04
N GLN A 101 12.32 -9.57 5.10
CA GLN A 101 13.55 -8.77 5.03
C GLN A 101 13.81 -7.94 6.31
N ASN A 102 12.79 -7.66 7.09
CA ASN A 102 12.86 -6.93 8.36
C ASN A 102 13.19 -7.82 9.57
N HIS A 103 13.84 -8.98 9.38
CA HIS A 103 14.18 -9.93 10.43
C HIS A 103 12.99 -10.49 11.24
N THR A 104 11.77 -10.22 10.82
CA THR A 104 10.57 -10.80 11.43
C THR A 104 10.30 -12.16 10.80
N SER A 105 10.28 -13.23 11.59
CA SER A 105 9.91 -14.57 11.14
C SER A 105 8.48 -14.87 11.57
N SER A 106 7.67 -15.38 10.63
CA SER A 106 6.33 -15.89 10.89
C SER A 106 6.30 -17.37 10.57
N SER A 107 5.86 -18.19 11.52
CA SER A 107 5.74 -19.64 11.35
C SER A 107 4.27 -20.05 11.27
N SER A 108 3.95 -20.86 10.29
CA SER A 108 2.65 -21.51 10.13
C SER A 108 2.82 -23.01 10.30
N TYR A 109 1.94 -23.61 11.07
CA TYR A 109 2.00 -25.01 11.45
C TYR A 109 0.89 -25.79 10.75
N TYR A 110 1.25 -26.93 10.17
CA TYR A 110 0.34 -27.79 9.43
C TYR A 110 0.49 -29.23 9.93
N VAL A 111 -0.64 -29.89 10.05
CA VAL A 111 -0.71 -31.31 10.45
C VAL A 111 -1.56 -32.07 9.45
N THR A 112 -1.05 -33.16 8.94
CA THR A 112 -1.77 -34.07 8.06
C THR A 112 -2.42 -35.18 8.88
N PHE A 113 -3.73 -35.26 8.78
CA PHE A 113 -4.54 -36.32 9.40
C PHE A 113 -4.98 -37.32 8.34
N GLN A 114 -4.92 -38.57 8.65
CA GLN A 114 -5.51 -39.65 7.85
C GLN A 114 -6.77 -40.15 8.56
N VAL A 115 -7.90 -40.01 7.89
CA VAL A 115 -9.22 -40.43 8.38
C VAL A 115 -9.44 -41.92 8.09
N GLU A 116 -10.47 -42.53 8.70
CA GLU A 116 -10.77 -43.94 8.53
C GLU A 116 -11.03 -44.39 7.09
N SER A 117 -11.53 -43.49 6.24
CA SER A 117 -11.69 -43.76 4.81
C SER A 117 -10.35 -43.95 4.06
N GLY A 118 -9.22 -43.62 4.70
CA GLY A 118 -7.89 -43.59 4.07
C GLY A 118 -7.50 -42.26 3.48
N ASP A 119 -8.44 -41.32 3.40
CA ASP A 119 -8.17 -39.96 2.88
C ASP A 119 -7.26 -39.20 3.81
N ARG A 120 -6.43 -38.34 3.21
CA ARG A 120 -5.51 -37.45 3.94
C ARG A 120 -5.91 -36.01 3.78
N MET A 121 -5.96 -35.28 4.88
CA MET A 121 -6.23 -33.88 4.89
C MET A 121 -5.17 -33.12 5.69
N GLU A 122 -4.69 -32.01 5.15
CA GLU A 122 -3.78 -31.10 5.84
C GLU A 122 -4.56 -29.93 6.43
N LEU A 123 -4.45 -29.75 7.74
CA LEU A 123 -5.09 -28.65 8.44
C LEU A 123 -4.03 -27.73 9.06
N ARG A 124 -4.32 -26.42 9.07
CA ARG A 124 -3.50 -25.44 9.74
C ARG A 124 -3.89 -25.35 11.21
N LEU A 125 -2.90 -25.45 12.10
CA LEU A 125 -3.08 -25.42 13.55
C LEU A 125 -2.40 -24.20 14.17
N GLY A 126 -2.82 -23.87 15.39
CA GLY A 126 -2.09 -22.96 16.27
C GLY A 126 -0.79 -23.63 16.79
N GLY A 127 0.23 -22.81 17.11
CA GLY A 127 1.51 -23.36 17.58
C GLY A 127 1.39 -24.18 18.86
N ARG A 128 0.45 -23.84 19.74
CA ARG A 128 0.17 -24.60 20.99
C ARG A 128 -0.38 -25.98 20.67
N GLU A 129 -1.36 -26.08 19.81
CA GLU A 129 -2.02 -27.33 19.41
C GLU A 129 -1.05 -28.21 18.63
N TYR A 130 -0.29 -27.64 17.73
CA TYR A 130 0.77 -28.33 17.00
C TYR A 130 1.80 -28.97 17.93
N GLY A 131 2.18 -28.29 19.03
CA GLY A 131 3.13 -28.81 20.02
C GLY A 131 2.58 -29.99 20.84
N LEU A 132 1.26 -30.10 20.98
CA LEU A 132 0.62 -31.16 21.76
C LEU A 132 0.42 -32.46 20.96
N LEU A 133 0.48 -32.41 19.63
CA LEU A 133 0.26 -33.57 18.76
C LEU A 133 1.60 -34.23 18.41
N ALA A 134 1.60 -35.55 18.38
CA ALA A 134 2.70 -36.35 17.87
C ALA A 134 2.27 -37.15 16.63
N GLU A 135 3.22 -37.49 15.76
CA GLU A 135 2.96 -38.41 14.65
C GLU A 135 2.64 -39.79 15.19
N GLY A 136 1.59 -40.40 14.65
CA GLY A 136 1.04 -41.67 15.16
C GLY A 136 -0.07 -41.50 16.18
N ASP A 137 -0.35 -40.33 16.71
CA ASP A 137 -1.48 -40.08 17.61
C ASP A 137 -2.79 -40.46 16.92
N LYS A 138 -3.62 -41.23 17.59
CA LYS A 138 -4.96 -41.64 17.18
C LYS A 138 -6.00 -40.96 18.05
N GLY A 139 -7.09 -40.54 17.44
CA GLY A 139 -8.14 -39.87 18.18
C GLY A 139 -9.27 -39.35 17.29
N LYS A 140 -10.14 -38.58 17.88
CA LYS A 140 -11.28 -37.97 17.22
C LYS A 140 -10.92 -36.56 16.77
N LEU A 141 -10.94 -36.33 15.47
CA LEU A 141 -10.68 -35.02 14.84
C LEU A 141 -11.98 -34.27 14.64
N HIS A 142 -12.05 -33.06 15.16
CA HIS A 142 -13.14 -32.12 14.97
C HIS A 142 -12.67 -31.00 14.03
N PHE A 143 -13.36 -30.82 12.91
CA PHE A 143 -13.02 -29.82 11.92
C PHE A 143 -14.25 -29.28 11.20
N GLN A 144 -14.09 -28.11 10.57
CA GLN A 144 -15.15 -27.47 9.79
C GLN A 144 -14.56 -26.92 8.49
N GLY A 145 -14.84 -27.59 7.38
CA GLY A 145 -14.19 -27.27 6.11
C GLY A 145 -12.67 -27.46 6.20
N THR A 146 -11.92 -26.38 6.07
CA THR A 146 -10.45 -26.39 6.21
C THR A 146 -9.95 -25.93 7.58
N ARG A 147 -10.89 -25.65 8.51
CA ARG A 147 -10.56 -25.17 9.86
C ARG A 147 -10.48 -26.32 10.83
N TYR A 148 -9.32 -26.50 11.47
CA TYR A 148 -9.14 -27.34 12.65
C TYR A 148 -9.91 -26.75 13.85
N LEU A 149 -10.62 -27.55 14.61
CA LEU A 149 -11.32 -27.18 15.85
C LEU A 149 -10.66 -27.80 17.07
N SER A 150 -10.60 -29.11 17.13
CA SER A 150 -9.94 -29.84 18.22
C SER A 150 -9.55 -31.27 17.81
N PHE A 151 -8.68 -31.90 18.59
CA PHE A 151 -8.34 -33.29 18.45
C PHE A 151 -8.32 -33.95 19.85
N GLU A 152 -9.14 -34.98 20.05
CA GLU A 152 -9.26 -35.70 21.28
C GLU A 152 -8.56 -37.06 21.10
N ARG A 153 -7.46 -37.28 21.82
CA ARG A 153 -6.75 -38.55 21.79
C ARG A 153 -7.58 -39.62 22.46
N VAL A 154 -7.51 -40.81 21.89
CA VAL A 154 -8.06 -42.05 22.47
C VAL A 154 -6.94 -42.85 23.08
#